data_70962edb03e6ebce088bda1635091efd
#
_entry.id   70962edb03e6ebce088bda1635091efd
#
_cell.length_a   1.000
_cell.length_b   1.000
_cell.length_c   1.000
_cell.angle_alpha   90.00
_cell.angle_beta   90.00
_cell.angle_gamma   90.00
#
_symmetry.space_group_name_H-M   'P 1'
#
loop_
_entity.id
_entity.type
_entity.pdbx_description
1 polymer ?
#
loop_
_entity_poly.entity_id
_entity_poly.type
_entity_poly.pdbx_seq_one_letter_code
_entity_poly.pdbx_strand_id
1 'polypeptide(L)'
;MQASARAEQDTGPATGYPRFHAAVALAQLTSWLPGGRRFLIDISGPGSRAAEVAACAGHSVLRVIDQKMPAPPPVAAYEASGRLSTVTADGTGLEFLPDGCADGVIAEERTLSLRLAAEELVAEIARVLRPGGQVLACVDSLTFGMALLAEQHRWPHLVDVPNADVVLIPWPDGGITRCYGAEQLRELFTGGGLEVNWIRPRTVLSPQTVAYLLARDPASFGELVNAELHARSDDSVGAQLIACCVKRGGTTPLHPPAREGAAPP
;
A
#
# COMPACT_ATOMS: atom_id res chain seq x y z
N MET A 1 17.26 6.96 -24.24
CA MET A 1 18.37 7.13 -23.29
C MET A 1 18.21 8.39 -22.41
N GLN A 2 17.00 8.83 -22.09
CA GLN A 2 16.75 10.03 -21.24
C GLN A 2 15.76 9.82 -20.09
N ALA A 3 15.10 8.68 -19.97
CA ALA A 3 14.16 8.42 -18.87
C ALA A 3 14.82 7.80 -17.62
N SER A 4 15.95 7.11 -17.78
CA SER A 4 16.67 6.48 -16.66
C SER A 4 17.47 7.45 -15.78
N ALA A 5 17.69 8.70 -16.23
CA ALA A 5 18.49 9.70 -15.51
C ALA A 5 17.67 10.54 -14.50
N ARG A 6 16.36 10.32 -14.38
CA ARG A 6 15.50 11.11 -13.47
C ARG A 6 15.26 10.52 -12.09
N ALA A 7 15.65 9.28 -11.85
CA ALA A 7 15.44 8.61 -10.56
C ALA A 7 16.61 8.80 -9.55
N GLU A 8 17.74 9.33 -9.96
CA GLU A 8 18.95 9.37 -9.11
C GLU A 8 19.44 10.76 -8.68
N GLN A 9 18.71 11.84 -8.96
CA GLN A 9 19.16 13.18 -8.58
C GLN A 9 18.04 14.03 -8.01
N ASP A 10 17.52 13.71 -6.81
CA ASP A 10 16.91 14.75 -5.98
C ASP A 10 17.03 14.42 -4.50
N THR A 11 18.21 14.68 -3.91
CA THR A 11 18.41 14.77 -2.46
C THR A 11 18.01 16.14 -1.91
N GLY A 12 17.40 16.98 -2.74
CA GLY A 12 16.79 18.24 -2.34
C GLY A 12 15.37 18.04 -1.79
N PRO A 13 14.81 19.04 -1.09
CA PRO A 13 13.41 18.96 -0.68
C PRO A 13 12.54 18.77 -1.93
N ALA A 14 11.76 17.68 -1.96
CA ALA A 14 10.89 17.35 -3.07
C ALA A 14 10.05 18.57 -3.48
N THR A 15 10.15 19.00 -4.75
CA THR A 15 9.46 20.17 -5.27
C THR A 15 8.28 19.77 -6.14
N GLY A 16 7.20 20.52 -6.07
CA GLY A 16 6.04 20.32 -6.95
C GLY A 16 5.29 19.00 -6.65
N TYR A 17 5.09 18.18 -7.69
CA TYR A 17 4.25 16.98 -7.60
C TYR A 17 4.73 15.90 -6.61
N PRO A 18 6.02 15.54 -6.51
CA PRO A 18 6.48 14.60 -5.50
C PRO A 18 6.16 15.03 -4.07
N ARG A 19 6.29 16.32 -3.76
CA ARG A 19 5.91 16.89 -2.46
C ARG A 19 4.39 16.80 -2.23
N PHE A 20 3.60 17.09 -3.25
CA PHE A 20 2.14 16.98 -3.20
C PHE A 20 1.73 15.52 -2.94
N HIS A 21 2.25 14.57 -3.73
CA HIS A 21 1.98 13.15 -3.56
C HIS A 21 2.32 12.67 -2.14
N ALA A 22 3.50 13.02 -1.64
CA ALA A 22 3.94 12.66 -0.29
C ALA A 22 3.02 13.25 0.80
N ALA A 23 2.54 14.49 0.63
CA ALA A 23 1.62 15.13 1.57
C ALA A 23 0.25 14.44 1.59
N VAL A 24 -0.29 14.04 0.42
CA VAL A 24 -1.53 13.29 0.33
C VAL A 24 -1.37 11.91 0.98
N ALA A 25 -0.31 11.18 0.66
CA ALA A 25 -0.03 9.87 1.24
C ALA A 25 0.09 9.93 2.77
N LEU A 26 0.81 10.94 3.28
CA LEU A 26 0.95 11.19 4.71
C LEU A 26 -0.39 11.48 5.39
N ALA A 27 -1.23 12.32 4.79
CA ALA A 27 -2.54 12.65 5.34
C ALA A 27 -3.47 11.44 5.37
N GLN A 28 -3.49 10.62 4.33
CA GLN A 28 -4.26 9.38 4.27
C GLN A 28 -3.79 8.36 5.30
N LEU A 29 -2.48 8.15 5.42
CA LEU A 29 -1.90 7.28 6.44
C LEU A 29 -2.26 7.76 7.85
N THR A 30 -2.07 9.05 8.14
CA THR A 30 -2.38 9.63 9.45
C THR A 30 -3.86 9.46 9.82
N SER A 31 -4.76 9.62 8.84
CA SER A 31 -6.20 9.40 9.03
C SER A 31 -6.56 7.93 9.27
N TRP A 32 -5.77 6.99 8.73
CA TRP A 32 -5.97 5.56 8.89
C TRP A 32 -5.40 5.03 10.22
N LEU A 33 -4.34 5.63 10.76
CA LEU A 33 -3.69 5.15 11.98
C LEU A 33 -4.71 4.99 13.12
N PRO A 34 -4.72 3.83 13.81
CA PRO A 34 -5.67 3.58 14.88
C PRO A 34 -5.39 4.44 16.12
N GLY A 35 -6.40 4.69 16.93
CA GLY A 35 -6.23 5.34 18.22
C GLY A 35 -5.48 4.46 19.21
N GLY A 36 -4.70 5.10 20.12
CA GLY A 36 -3.92 4.43 21.14
C GLY A 36 -2.68 3.69 20.57
N ARG A 37 -1.84 3.19 21.50
CA ARG A 37 -0.62 2.47 21.10
C ARG A 37 -0.96 1.09 20.53
N ARG A 38 -0.43 0.79 19.35
CA ARG A 38 -0.61 -0.46 18.59
C ARG A 38 0.73 -0.99 18.12
N PHE A 39 0.76 -2.29 17.80
CA PHE A 39 1.89 -2.89 17.09
C PHE A 39 1.57 -2.97 15.60
N LEU A 40 2.36 -2.27 14.80
CA LEU A 40 2.20 -2.17 13.35
C LEU A 40 3.42 -2.78 12.65
N ILE A 41 3.18 -3.42 11.51
CA ILE A 41 4.22 -3.91 10.60
C ILE A 41 4.20 -3.02 9.37
N ASP A 42 5.35 -2.47 9.00
CA ASP A 42 5.53 -1.69 7.77
C ASP A 42 6.37 -2.51 6.77
N ILE A 43 5.74 -2.87 5.66
CA ILE A 43 6.35 -3.59 4.53
C ILE A 43 6.47 -2.70 3.30
N SER A 44 6.33 -1.40 3.48
CA SER A 44 6.47 -0.42 2.39
C SER A 44 7.90 -0.38 1.85
N GLY A 45 8.02 0.11 0.62
CA GLY A 45 9.34 0.25 0.00
C GLY A 45 10.29 1.21 0.76
N PRO A 46 11.58 1.21 0.42
CA PRO A 46 12.62 1.96 1.13
C PRO A 46 12.44 3.49 1.06
N GLY A 47 11.67 3.99 0.10
CA GLY A 47 11.29 5.41 -0.01
C GLY A 47 10.17 5.85 0.94
N SER A 48 9.48 4.90 1.56
CA SER A 48 8.35 5.19 2.44
C SER A 48 8.80 5.77 3.78
N ARG A 49 8.03 6.72 4.28
CA ARG A 49 8.16 7.27 5.64
C ARG A 49 7.04 6.77 6.56
N ALA A 50 6.35 5.72 6.17
CA ALA A 50 5.17 5.23 6.90
C ALA A 50 5.53 4.75 8.31
N ALA A 51 6.63 4.03 8.46
CA ALA A 51 7.10 3.56 9.77
C ALA A 51 7.42 4.71 10.73
N GLU A 52 8.11 5.77 10.26
CA GLU A 52 8.43 6.93 11.06
C GLU A 52 7.18 7.68 11.50
N VAL A 53 6.23 7.86 10.59
CA VAL A 53 4.95 8.53 10.87
C VAL A 53 4.17 7.76 11.93
N ALA A 54 4.06 6.45 11.79
CA ALA A 54 3.39 5.60 12.76
C ALA A 54 4.10 5.60 14.13
N ALA A 55 5.44 5.56 14.14
CA ALA A 55 6.23 5.67 15.36
C ALA A 55 6.08 7.04 16.05
N CYS A 56 6.02 8.14 15.26
CA CYS A 56 5.72 9.49 15.75
C CYS A 56 4.33 9.55 16.40
N ALA A 57 3.34 8.87 15.82
CA ALA A 57 1.99 8.78 16.37
C ALA A 57 1.89 7.94 17.65
N GLY A 58 3.01 7.33 18.10
CA GLY A 58 3.11 6.61 19.36
C GLY A 58 2.95 5.09 19.24
N HIS A 59 2.88 4.54 18.02
CA HIS A 59 2.81 3.10 17.78
C HIS A 59 4.18 2.44 17.95
N SER A 60 4.19 1.14 18.19
CA SER A 60 5.38 0.29 18.04
C SER A 60 5.37 -0.26 16.64
N VAL A 61 6.45 -0.04 15.89
CA VAL A 61 6.52 -0.38 14.46
C VAL A 61 7.69 -1.32 14.21
N LEU A 62 7.42 -2.39 13.49
CA LEU A 62 8.43 -3.24 12.88
C LEU A 62 8.47 -2.95 11.39
N ARG A 63 9.57 -2.35 10.91
CA ARG A 63 9.82 -2.20 9.48
C ARG A 63 10.49 -3.45 8.94
N VAL A 64 9.91 -4.04 7.92
CA VAL A 64 10.47 -5.21 7.20
C VAL A 64 10.97 -4.73 5.84
N ILE A 65 12.25 -4.92 5.57
CA ILE A 65 12.90 -4.50 4.33
C ILE A 65 13.29 -5.76 3.55
N ASP A 66 12.97 -5.78 2.25
CA ASP A 66 13.49 -6.81 1.35
C ASP A 66 15.01 -6.63 1.23
N GLN A 67 15.78 -7.71 1.48
CA GLN A 67 17.25 -7.66 1.42
C GLN A 67 17.79 -7.29 0.03
N LYS A 68 16.98 -7.41 -1.02
CA LYS A 68 17.33 -6.97 -2.38
C LYS A 68 17.18 -5.47 -2.60
N MET A 69 16.56 -4.78 -1.65
CA MET A 69 16.34 -3.34 -1.72
C MET A 69 17.41 -2.60 -0.91
N PRO A 70 17.78 -1.37 -1.31
CA PRO A 70 18.71 -0.55 -0.53
C PRO A 70 18.11 -0.30 0.86
N ALA A 71 18.93 -0.43 1.89
CA ALA A 71 18.51 -0.10 3.25
C ALA A 71 18.15 1.39 3.33
N PRO A 72 17.00 1.76 3.92
CA PRO A 72 16.68 3.16 4.18
C PRO A 72 17.71 3.75 5.15
N PRO A 73 17.95 5.07 5.09
CA PRO A 73 18.84 5.72 6.03
C PRO A 73 18.32 5.50 7.47
N PRO A 74 19.22 5.22 8.43
CA PRO A 74 18.83 5.01 9.81
C PRO A 74 18.18 6.28 10.39
N VAL A 75 17.03 6.12 11.03
CA VAL A 75 16.31 7.21 11.71
C VAL A 75 16.55 7.06 13.21
N ALA A 76 17.78 7.34 13.63
CA ALA A 76 18.32 7.10 14.98
C ALA A 76 17.40 7.57 16.13
N ALA A 77 16.63 8.66 15.94
CA ALA A 77 15.75 9.18 16.98
C ALA A 77 14.58 8.24 17.33
N TYR A 78 14.06 7.49 16.36
CA TYR A 78 12.93 6.56 16.60
C TYR A 78 13.41 5.18 17.01
N GLU A 79 14.55 4.75 16.48
CA GLU A 79 15.22 3.51 16.91
C GLU A 79 15.67 3.62 18.38
N ALA A 80 16.25 4.76 18.78
CA ALA A 80 16.65 5.02 20.15
C ALA A 80 15.47 5.07 21.12
N SER A 81 14.26 5.42 20.67
CA SER A 81 13.04 5.39 21.50
C SER A 81 12.44 3.99 21.66
N GLY A 82 12.97 2.98 20.96
CA GLY A 82 12.43 1.61 20.93
C GLY A 82 11.04 1.48 20.29
N ARG A 83 10.60 2.50 19.55
CA ARG A 83 9.32 2.48 18.86
C ARG A 83 9.40 1.97 17.43
N LEU A 84 10.55 2.11 16.80
CA LEU A 84 10.81 1.62 15.45
C LEU A 84 11.93 0.59 15.53
N SER A 85 11.67 -0.60 15.05
CA SER A 85 12.66 -1.65 14.82
C SER A 85 12.69 -2.00 13.34
N THR A 86 13.87 -2.26 12.80
CA THR A 86 14.04 -2.62 11.39
C THR A 86 14.61 -4.02 11.29
N VAL A 87 14.04 -4.84 10.41
CA VAL A 87 14.52 -6.18 10.08
C VAL A 87 14.63 -6.32 8.58
N THR A 88 15.66 -7.02 8.13
CA THR A 88 15.82 -7.39 6.72
C THR A 88 15.39 -8.83 6.55
N ALA A 89 14.49 -9.08 5.59
CA ALA A 89 13.96 -10.39 5.29
C ALA A 89 14.12 -10.71 3.80
N ASP A 90 14.07 -11.99 3.45
CA ASP A 90 14.09 -12.45 2.06
C ASP A 90 12.68 -12.73 1.56
N GLY A 91 12.41 -12.38 0.32
CA GLY A 91 11.15 -12.69 -0.37
C GLY A 91 9.92 -11.96 0.17
N THR A 92 8.83 -12.66 0.44
CA THR A 92 7.58 -12.13 1.02
C THR A 92 7.72 -11.77 2.48
N GLY A 93 8.70 -12.37 3.13
CA GLY A 93 9.39 -11.86 4.30
C GLY A 93 8.62 -11.77 5.61
N LEU A 94 7.46 -12.39 5.77
CA LEU A 94 6.71 -12.35 7.02
C LEU A 94 6.65 -13.69 7.77
N GLU A 95 7.22 -14.77 7.22
CA GLU A 95 7.16 -16.12 7.80
C GLU A 95 7.81 -16.22 9.18
N PHE A 96 8.75 -15.33 9.49
CA PHE A 96 9.39 -15.28 10.81
C PHE A 96 8.48 -14.69 11.90
N LEU A 97 7.34 -14.09 11.52
CA LEU A 97 6.38 -13.51 12.45
C LEU A 97 5.29 -14.52 12.82
N PRO A 98 4.87 -14.56 14.09
CA PRO A 98 3.77 -15.43 14.51
C PRO A 98 2.43 -14.97 13.97
N ASP A 99 1.47 -15.91 13.90
CA ASP A 99 0.09 -15.63 13.53
C ASP A 99 -0.56 -14.65 14.51
N GLY A 100 -1.34 -13.72 13.98
CA GLY A 100 -2.13 -12.80 14.78
C GLY A 100 -1.30 -11.90 15.71
N CYS A 101 -0.08 -11.55 15.34
CA CYS A 101 0.79 -10.72 16.17
C CYS A 101 0.57 -9.21 16.01
N ALA A 102 0.04 -8.76 14.86
CA ALA A 102 -0.04 -7.35 14.50
C ALA A 102 -1.46 -6.77 14.60
N ASP A 103 -1.57 -5.53 15.03
CA ASP A 103 -2.81 -4.74 14.98
C ASP A 103 -3.05 -4.14 13.60
N GLY A 104 -1.97 -3.89 12.84
CA GLY A 104 -2.06 -3.35 11.49
C GLY A 104 -0.83 -3.62 10.66
N VAL A 105 -1.02 -3.60 9.33
CA VAL A 105 0.05 -3.68 8.33
C VAL A 105 -0.04 -2.48 7.40
N ILE A 106 1.11 -1.89 7.08
CA ILE A 106 1.24 -0.79 6.13
C ILE A 106 2.00 -1.32 4.92
N ALA A 107 1.40 -1.23 3.74
CA ALA A 107 1.94 -1.68 2.45
C ALA A 107 1.88 -0.53 1.43
N GLU A 108 2.55 0.58 1.75
CA GLU A 108 2.69 1.76 0.91
C GLU A 108 3.76 1.57 -0.18
N GLU A 109 4.00 2.59 -0.99
CA GLU A 109 5.04 2.61 -2.04
C GLU A 109 4.88 1.47 -3.06
N ARG A 110 3.62 1.14 -3.42
CA ARG A 110 3.34 0.18 -4.49
C ARG A 110 3.82 -1.24 -4.20
N THR A 111 4.00 -1.60 -2.92
CA THR A 111 4.58 -2.90 -2.51
C THR A 111 3.91 -4.10 -3.19
N LEU A 112 2.56 -4.11 -3.28
CA LEU A 112 1.83 -5.18 -3.96
C LEU A 112 1.99 -5.13 -5.48
N SER A 113 2.10 -3.94 -6.08
CA SER A 113 2.28 -3.77 -7.52
C SER A 113 3.65 -4.24 -8.00
N LEU A 114 4.67 -4.20 -7.16
CA LEU A 114 6.02 -4.65 -7.47
C LEU A 114 6.22 -6.16 -7.29
N ARG A 115 5.16 -6.90 -6.92
CA ARG A 115 5.20 -8.35 -6.72
C ARG A 115 4.31 -9.06 -7.72
N LEU A 116 4.88 -10.06 -8.40
CA LEU A 116 4.12 -10.90 -9.35
C LEU A 116 3.15 -11.81 -8.60
N ALA A 117 3.57 -12.38 -7.46
CA ALA A 117 2.77 -13.22 -6.57
C ALA A 117 2.24 -12.39 -5.38
N ALA A 118 1.41 -11.39 -5.64
CA ALA A 118 0.82 -10.54 -4.61
C ALA A 118 -0.15 -11.31 -3.70
N GLU A 119 -0.72 -12.40 -4.19
CA GLU A 119 -1.63 -13.30 -3.48
C GLU A 119 -0.95 -13.91 -2.25
N GLU A 120 0.29 -14.36 -2.38
CA GLU A 120 1.08 -14.92 -1.28
C GLU A 120 1.35 -13.87 -0.19
N LEU A 121 1.71 -12.65 -0.60
CA LEU A 121 1.93 -11.55 0.35
C LEU A 121 0.63 -11.16 1.08
N VAL A 122 -0.51 -11.14 0.39
CA VAL A 122 -1.81 -10.82 1.02
C VAL A 122 -2.20 -11.93 2.01
N ALA A 123 -1.95 -13.20 1.69
CA ALA A 123 -2.17 -14.30 2.63
C ALA A 123 -1.29 -14.17 3.89
N GLU A 124 -0.02 -13.80 3.74
CA GLU A 124 0.89 -13.55 4.86
C GLU A 124 0.45 -12.33 5.69
N ILE A 125 0.00 -11.24 5.06
CA ILE A 125 -0.59 -10.09 5.75
C ILE A 125 -1.81 -10.54 6.57
N ALA A 126 -2.70 -11.33 5.98
CA ALA A 126 -3.86 -11.86 6.68
C ALA A 126 -3.46 -12.78 7.84
N ARG A 127 -2.41 -13.59 7.69
CA ARG A 127 -1.91 -14.47 8.74
C ARG A 127 -1.40 -13.69 9.95
N VAL A 128 -0.55 -12.70 9.72
CA VAL A 128 0.07 -11.92 10.83
C VAL A 128 -0.89 -10.95 11.50
N LEU A 129 -1.95 -10.51 10.83
CA LEU A 129 -2.97 -9.68 11.44
C LEU A 129 -3.77 -10.46 12.48
N ARG A 130 -4.02 -9.86 13.64
CA ARG A 130 -4.98 -10.37 14.61
C ARG A 130 -6.42 -10.12 14.13
N PRO A 131 -7.41 -10.83 14.66
CA PRO A 131 -8.81 -10.53 14.41
C PRO A 131 -9.14 -9.06 14.69
N GLY A 132 -9.74 -8.36 13.72
CA GLY A 132 -9.99 -6.92 13.76
C GLY A 132 -8.79 -6.05 13.37
N GLY A 133 -7.63 -6.64 13.13
CA GLY A 133 -6.46 -5.94 12.59
C GLY A 133 -6.69 -5.50 11.14
N GLN A 134 -6.06 -4.40 10.72
CA GLN A 134 -6.29 -3.77 9.43
C GLN A 134 -5.02 -3.68 8.61
N VAL A 135 -5.16 -3.66 7.29
CA VAL A 135 -4.09 -3.31 6.36
C VAL A 135 -4.46 -2.06 5.58
N LEU A 136 -3.47 -1.18 5.40
CA LEU A 136 -3.51 -0.08 4.44
C LEU A 136 -2.54 -0.41 3.32
N ALA A 137 -3.03 -0.54 2.09
CA ALA A 137 -2.20 -0.89 0.94
C ALA A 137 -2.41 0.11 -0.20
N CYS A 138 -1.31 0.45 -0.87
CA CYS A 138 -1.30 1.29 -2.07
C CYS A 138 -0.78 0.49 -3.26
N VAL A 139 -1.51 0.56 -4.39
CA VAL A 139 -1.17 -0.13 -5.63
C VAL A 139 -1.27 0.81 -6.83
N ASP A 140 -0.60 0.45 -7.92
CA ASP A 140 -0.78 1.11 -9.21
C ASP A 140 -2.15 0.75 -9.81
N SER A 141 -2.85 1.74 -10.33
CA SER A 141 -4.16 1.54 -10.96
C SER A 141 -4.04 1.09 -12.41
N LEU A 142 -5.13 0.54 -12.97
CA LEU A 142 -5.24 0.28 -14.40
C LEU A 142 -5.07 1.55 -15.23
N THR A 143 -5.58 2.69 -14.75
CA THR A 143 -5.43 4.00 -15.40
C THR A 143 -3.96 4.37 -15.57
N PHE A 144 -3.16 4.15 -14.53
CA PHE A 144 -1.71 4.34 -14.60
C PHE A 144 -1.05 3.37 -15.58
N GLY A 145 -1.43 2.09 -15.55
CA GLY A 145 -0.93 1.08 -16.47
C GLY A 145 -1.23 1.42 -17.93
N MET A 146 -2.44 1.89 -18.21
CA MET A 146 -2.83 2.34 -19.55
C MET A 146 -1.99 3.53 -20.01
N ALA A 147 -1.76 4.51 -19.14
CA ALA A 147 -0.91 5.66 -19.46
C ALA A 147 0.53 5.21 -19.82
N LEU A 148 1.11 4.30 -19.03
CA LEU A 148 2.44 3.75 -19.30
C LEU A 148 2.52 3.00 -20.61
N LEU A 149 1.52 2.18 -20.95
CA LEU A 149 1.46 1.46 -22.24
C LEU A 149 1.37 2.44 -23.41
N ALA A 150 0.59 3.51 -23.28
CA ALA A 150 0.48 4.55 -24.28
C ALA A 150 1.81 5.31 -24.47
N GLU A 151 2.49 5.70 -23.38
CA GLU A 151 3.81 6.34 -23.41
C GLU A 151 4.89 5.44 -24.04
N GLN A 152 4.79 4.13 -23.85
CA GLN A 152 5.66 3.13 -24.47
C GLN A 152 5.25 2.75 -25.89
N HIS A 153 4.21 3.36 -26.46
CA HIS A 153 3.64 3.03 -27.78
C HIS A 153 3.20 1.56 -27.92
N ARG A 154 2.79 0.92 -26.83
CA ARG A 154 2.34 -0.49 -26.81
C ARG A 154 0.84 -0.61 -27.07
N TRP A 155 0.38 -0.09 -28.21
CA TRP A 155 -1.03 0.00 -28.56
C TRP A 155 -1.79 -1.34 -28.54
N PRO A 156 -1.24 -2.47 -29.02
CA PRO A 156 -1.95 -3.75 -28.93
C PRO A 156 -2.27 -4.14 -27.49
N HIS A 157 -1.31 -4.01 -26.57
CA HIS A 157 -1.51 -4.34 -25.16
C HIS A 157 -2.52 -3.39 -24.49
N LEU A 158 -2.55 -2.12 -24.91
CA LEU A 158 -3.49 -1.14 -24.37
C LEU A 158 -4.96 -1.53 -24.65
N VAL A 159 -5.22 -2.10 -25.83
CA VAL A 159 -6.58 -2.55 -26.22
C VAL A 159 -7.04 -3.74 -25.38
N ASP A 160 -6.11 -4.58 -24.93
CA ASP A 160 -6.42 -5.80 -24.17
C ASP A 160 -6.66 -5.51 -22.66
N VAL A 161 -6.16 -4.39 -22.12
CA VAL A 161 -6.25 -4.03 -20.70
C VAL A 161 -7.66 -4.16 -20.11
N PRO A 162 -8.73 -3.66 -20.74
CA PRO A 162 -10.08 -3.73 -20.17
C PRO A 162 -10.60 -5.16 -19.96
N ASN A 163 -10.04 -6.15 -20.66
CA ASN A 163 -10.48 -7.55 -20.63
C ASN A 163 -9.48 -8.47 -19.92
N ALA A 164 -8.40 -7.93 -19.38
CA ALA A 164 -7.36 -8.72 -18.75
C ALA A 164 -7.62 -8.92 -17.25
N ASP A 165 -7.57 -10.17 -16.79
CA ASP A 165 -7.65 -10.49 -15.36
C ASP A 165 -6.43 -10.00 -14.59
N VAL A 166 -5.27 -9.95 -15.25
CA VAL A 166 -4.01 -9.46 -14.69
C VAL A 166 -3.32 -8.55 -15.69
N VAL A 167 -2.97 -7.35 -15.27
CA VAL A 167 -2.25 -6.38 -16.09
C VAL A 167 -0.84 -6.19 -15.58
N LEU A 168 0.14 -6.69 -16.34
CA LEU A 168 1.56 -6.57 -16.07
C LEU A 168 2.20 -5.61 -17.07
N ILE A 169 2.78 -4.54 -16.57
CA ILE A 169 3.43 -3.52 -17.40
C ILE A 169 4.95 -3.62 -17.22
N PRO A 170 5.69 -3.99 -18.27
CA PRO A 170 7.15 -3.99 -18.20
C PRO A 170 7.70 -2.55 -18.28
N TRP A 171 8.69 -2.27 -17.44
CA TRP A 171 9.44 -1.04 -17.45
C TRP A 171 10.66 -1.15 -18.37
N PRO A 172 11.19 -0.01 -18.89
CA PRO A 172 12.39 -0.02 -19.74
C PRO A 172 13.64 -0.56 -19.06
N ASP A 173 13.70 -0.50 -17.73
CA ASP A 173 14.80 -1.02 -16.88
C ASP A 173 14.70 -2.53 -16.60
N GLY A 174 13.68 -3.20 -17.14
CA GLY A 174 13.41 -4.64 -16.94
C GLY A 174 12.51 -4.95 -15.74
N GLY A 175 12.13 -3.95 -14.95
CA GLY A 175 11.13 -4.13 -13.91
C GLY A 175 9.73 -4.41 -14.48
N ILE A 176 8.87 -4.96 -13.66
CA ILE A 176 7.46 -5.20 -14.01
C ILE A 176 6.61 -4.63 -12.89
N THR A 177 5.56 -3.89 -13.24
CA THR A 177 4.52 -3.49 -12.29
C THR A 177 3.21 -4.20 -12.61
N ARG A 178 2.52 -4.66 -11.59
CA ARG A 178 1.15 -5.19 -11.67
C ARG A 178 0.19 -4.04 -11.36
N CYS A 179 -0.72 -3.76 -12.30
CA CYS A 179 -1.73 -2.74 -12.16
C CYS A 179 -3.08 -3.38 -11.85
N TYR A 180 -3.89 -2.68 -11.06
CA TYR A 180 -5.15 -3.21 -10.55
C TYR A 180 -6.33 -2.29 -10.87
N GLY A 181 -7.46 -2.90 -11.26
CA GLY A 181 -8.77 -2.29 -11.10
C GLY A 181 -9.28 -2.42 -9.67
N ALA A 182 -10.28 -1.63 -9.30
CA ALA A 182 -10.84 -1.69 -7.95
C ALA A 182 -11.42 -3.07 -7.64
N GLU A 183 -12.07 -3.72 -8.59
CA GLU A 183 -12.65 -5.05 -8.41
C GLU A 183 -11.59 -6.14 -8.29
N GLN A 184 -10.56 -6.11 -9.15
CA GLN A 184 -9.40 -7.03 -9.05
C GLN A 184 -8.69 -6.91 -7.70
N LEU A 185 -8.55 -5.67 -7.20
CA LEU A 185 -7.95 -5.43 -5.89
C LEU A 185 -8.84 -5.96 -4.76
N ARG A 186 -10.17 -5.84 -4.89
CA ARG A 186 -11.14 -6.41 -3.96
C ARG A 186 -11.04 -7.93 -3.93
N GLU A 187 -11.01 -8.57 -5.09
CA GLU A 187 -10.86 -10.02 -5.22
C GLU A 187 -9.56 -10.52 -4.61
N LEU A 188 -8.45 -9.82 -4.86
CA LEU A 188 -7.15 -10.15 -4.29
C LEU A 188 -7.20 -10.21 -2.75
N PHE A 189 -7.73 -9.17 -2.10
CA PHE A 189 -7.81 -9.14 -0.65
C PHE A 189 -8.81 -10.13 -0.08
N THR A 190 -9.96 -10.28 -0.73
CA THR A 190 -11.00 -11.23 -0.29
C THR A 190 -10.50 -12.66 -0.42
N GLY A 191 -9.84 -13.00 -1.53
CA GLY A 191 -9.20 -14.31 -1.73
C GLY A 191 -8.12 -14.62 -0.70
N GLY A 192 -7.42 -13.61 -0.21
CA GLY A 192 -6.46 -13.72 0.88
C GLY A 192 -7.05 -13.75 2.30
N GLY A 193 -8.40 -13.73 2.43
CA GLY A 193 -9.08 -13.83 3.74
C GLY A 193 -9.28 -12.48 4.45
N LEU A 194 -9.20 -11.38 3.74
CA LEU A 194 -9.44 -10.03 4.25
C LEU A 194 -10.75 -9.47 3.71
N GLU A 195 -11.46 -8.69 4.50
CA GLU A 195 -12.63 -7.93 4.07
C GLU A 195 -12.23 -6.51 3.69
N VAL A 196 -12.64 -6.06 2.51
CA VAL A 196 -12.36 -4.72 2.03
C VAL A 196 -13.35 -3.73 2.61
N ASN A 197 -12.87 -2.82 3.45
CA ASN A 197 -13.69 -1.74 4.01
C ASN A 197 -13.94 -0.65 2.96
N TRP A 198 -12.89 -0.24 2.28
CA TRP A 198 -12.97 0.75 1.20
C TRP A 198 -11.74 0.67 0.29
N ILE A 199 -11.95 1.09 -0.96
CA ILE A 199 -10.91 1.38 -1.95
C ILE A 199 -11.14 2.81 -2.41
N ARG A 200 -10.07 3.60 -2.54
CA ARG A 200 -10.12 5.01 -2.97
C ARG A 200 -8.98 5.28 -3.93
N PRO A 201 -9.16 6.16 -4.92
CA PRO A 201 -8.05 6.60 -5.74
C PRO A 201 -7.13 7.51 -4.93
N ARG A 202 -5.88 7.52 -5.36
CA ARG A 202 -4.86 8.52 -4.99
C ARG A 202 -4.31 9.09 -6.28
N THR A 203 -3.95 10.38 -6.25
CA THR A 203 -3.42 11.09 -7.41
C THR A 203 -4.43 11.23 -8.55
N VAL A 204 -5.61 11.75 -8.20
CA VAL A 204 -6.64 12.18 -9.15
C VAL A 204 -6.14 13.43 -9.92
N LEU A 205 -5.47 14.36 -9.21
CA LEU A 205 -4.84 15.51 -9.84
C LEU A 205 -3.55 15.10 -10.57
N SER A 206 -3.49 15.38 -11.87
CA SER A 206 -2.33 15.02 -12.68
C SER A 206 -1.07 15.82 -12.28
N PRO A 207 0.14 15.28 -12.55
CA PRO A 207 1.39 16.00 -12.32
C PRO A 207 1.42 17.38 -13.00
N GLN A 208 0.89 17.47 -14.23
CA GLN A 208 0.82 18.71 -15.00
C GLN A 208 -0.11 19.74 -14.34
N THR A 209 -1.27 19.28 -13.86
CA THR A 209 -2.24 20.16 -13.16
C THR A 209 -1.63 20.72 -11.88
N VAL A 210 -1.03 19.85 -11.05
CA VAL A 210 -0.39 20.26 -9.80
C VAL A 210 0.77 21.22 -10.06
N ALA A 211 1.65 20.90 -11.02
CA ALA A 211 2.77 21.77 -11.37
C ALA A 211 2.29 23.15 -11.88
N TYR A 212 1.27 23.18 -12.74
CA TYR A 212 0.70 24.42 -13.26
C TYR A 212 0.12 25.29 -12.16
N LEU A 213 -0.66 24.73 -11.25
CA LEU A 213 -1.30 25.47 -10.16
C LEU A 213 -0.27 26.01 -9.16
N LEU A 214 0.70 25.19 -8.76
CA LEU A 214 1.74 25.62 -7.82
C LEU A 214 2.72 26.63 -8.42
N ALA A 215 2.93 26.64 -9.74
CA ALA A 215 3.73 27.66 -10.40
C ALA A 215 3.05 29.04 -10.38
N ARG A 216 1.72 29.06 -10.37
CA ARG A 216 0.94 30.33 -10.33
C ARG A 216 0.71 30.82 -8.91
N ASP A 217 0.46 29.90 -7.99
CA ASP A 217 0.21 30.21 -6.59
C ASP A 217 0.77 29.12 -5.68
N PRO A 218 2.02 29.23 -5.24
CA PRO A 218 2.63 28.30 -4.29
C PRO A 218 1.90 28.22 -2.95
N ALA A 219 1.13 29.25 -2.56
CA ALA A 219 0.39 29.26 -1.30
C ALA A 219 -0.81 28.31 -1.31
N SER A 220 -1.34 27.96 -2.49
CA SER A 220 -2.47 27.03 -2.67
C SER A 220 -2.13 25.55 -2.38
N PHE A 221 -0.89 25.22 -1.98
CA PHE A 221 -0.47 23.84 -1.75
C PHE A 221 -1.39 23.07 -0.80
N GLY A 222 -1.75 23.66 0.33
CA GLY A 222 -2.65 23.06 1.32
C GLY A 222 -4.05 22.81 0.77
N GLU A 223 -4.56 23.73 -0.04
CA GLU A 223 -5.87 23.60 -0.70
C GLU A 223 -5.87 22.48 -1.74
N LEU A 224 -4.79 22.34 -2.50
CA LEU A 224 -4.64 21.26 -3.46
C LEU A 224 -4.62 19.88 -2.76
N VAL A 225 -3.87 19.73 -1.67
CA VAL A 225 -3.87 18.50 -0.86
C VAL A 225 -5.27 18.20 -0.33
N ASN A 226 -5.96 19.23 0.19
CA ASN A 226 -7.31 19.08 0.70
C ASN A 226 -8.31 18.70 -0.40
N ALA A 227 -8.22 19.30 -1.58
CA ALA A 227 -9.04 18.97 -2.74
C ALA A 227 -8.84 17.51 -3.16
N GLU A 228 -7.61 17.04 -3.21
CA GLU A 228 -7.29 15.62 -3.53
C GLU A 228 -7.91 14.66 -2.50
N LEU A 229 -7.79 14.97 -1.20
CA LEU A 229 -8.33 14.14 -0.13
C LEU A 229 -9.86 14.07 -0.12
N HIS A 230 -10.53 15.08 -0.61
CA HIS A 230 -11.99 15.19 -0.68
C HIS A 230 -12.55 14.93 -2.09
N ALA A 231 -11.69 14.68 -3.07
CA ALA A 231 -12.14 14.32 -4.40
C ALA A 231 -13.10 13.12 -4.30
N ARG A 232 -14.32 13.31 -4.78
CA ARG A 232 -15.26 12.19 -4.91
C ARG A 232 -14.71 11.26 -5.97
N SER A 233 -14.30 10.12 -5.50
CA SER A 233 -13.75 9.10 -6.34
C SER A 233 -14.82 8.12 -6.76
N ASP A 234 -15.10 8.07 -8.02
CA ASP A 234 -15.42 6.81 -8.63
C ASP A 234 -14.19 5.90 -8.43
N ASP A 235 -14.37 4.69 -7.90
CA ASP A 235 -13.32 3.78 -7.42
C ASP A 235 -12.21 3.46 -8.44
N SER A 236 -12.30 3.99 -9.66
CA SER A 236 -11.42 3.69 -10.78
C SER A 236 -10.53 4.83 -11.25
N VAL A 237 -10.71 6.06 -10.77
CA VAL A 237 -10.01 7.24 -11.29
C VAL A 237 -8.86 7.66 -10.38
N GLY A 238 -7.64 7.55 -10.85
CA GLY A 238 -6.41 7.93 -10.15
C GLY A 238 -5.23 7.10 -10.63
N ALA A 239 -4.01 7.62 -10.52
CA ALA A 239 -2.81 6.84 -10.88
C ALA A 239 -2.55 5.69 -9.90
N GLN A 240 -3.06 5.80 -8.68
CA GLN A 240 -2.96 4.77 -7.66
C GLN A 240 -4.33 4.49 -7.02
N LEU A 241 -4.47 3.28 -6.47
CA LEU A 241 -5.55 2.91 -5.58
C LEU A 241 -4.99 2.65 -4.19
N ILE A 242 -5.70 3.15 -3.18
CA ILE A 242 -5.42 2.84 -1.78
C ILE A 242 -6.59 2.05 -1.22
N ALA A 243 -6.28 0.93 -0.56
CA ALA A 243 -7.26 0.04 0.04
C ALA A 243 -7.05 -0.08 1.55
N CYS A 244 -8.15 -0.07 2.28
CA CYS A 244 -8.19 -0.47 3.69
C CYS A 244 -8.99 -1.75 3.82
N CYS A 245 -8.36 -2.78 4.37
CA CYS A 245 -8.99 -4.06 4.57
C CYS A 245 -8.85 -4.49 6.03
N VAL A 246 -9.75 -5.36 6.50
CA VAL A 246 -9.79 -5.86 7.88
C VAL A 246 -9.80 -7.38 7.90
N LYS A 247 -9.07 -7.98 8.85
CA LYS A 247 -9.21 -9.41 9.15
C LYS A 247 -10.44 -9.62 10.02
N ARG A 248 -11.45 -10.34 9.49
CA ARG A 248 -12.61 -10.71 10.30
C ARG A 248 -12.20 -11.52 11.52
N GLY A 249 -12.88 -11.30 12.64
CA GLY A 249 -12.81 -12.20 13.78
C GLY A 249 -13.33 -13.57 13.36
N GLY A 250 -12.51 -14.61 13.47
CA GLY A 250 -13.01 -15.96 13.26
C GLY A 250 -14.17 -16.22 14.21
N THR A 251 -15.37 -16.43 13.71
CA THR A 251 -16.40 -17.16 14.44
C THR A 251 -15.81 -18.54 14.65
N THR A 252 -15.33 -18.82 15.86
CA THR A 252 -15.07 -20.21 16.27
C THR A 252 -16.35 -20.97 15.97
N PRO A 253 -16.34 -22.04 15.14
CA PRO A 253 -17.53 -22.84 14.96
C PRO A 253 -17.95 -23.30 16.34
N LEU A 254 -19.15 -22.90 16.78
CA LEU A 254 -19.76 -23.46 17.96
C LEU A 254 -19.75 -24.99 17.74
N HIS A 255 -18.92 -25.68 18.52
CA HIS A 255 -18.92 -27.12 18.56
C HIS A 255 -20.38 -27.56 18.79
N PRO A 256 -20.98 -28.39 17.93
CA PRO A 256 -22.31 -28.87 18.18
C PRO A 256 -22.33 -29.54 19.58
N PRO A 257 -23.36 -29.32 20.39
CA PRO A 257 -23.42 -29.92 21.74
C PRO A 257 -23.28 -31.43 21.60
N ALA A 258 -22.40 -32.01 22.42
CA ALA A 258 -22.23 -33.45 22.52
C ALA A 258 -23.62 -34.09 22.69
N ARG A 259 -23.97 -34.99 21.80
CA ARG A 259 -25.18 -35.81 21.97
C ARG A 259 -25.01 -36.60 23.27
N GLU A 260 -25.80 -36.26 24.26
CA GLU A 260 -25.96 -37.07 25.49
C GLU A 260 -26.34 -38.51 25.05
N GLY A 261 -25.51 -39.42 25.54
CA GLY A 261 -25.61 -40.83 25.21
C GLY A 261 -26.95 -41.41 25.64
N ALA A 262 -27.63 -42.04 24.70
CA ALA A 262 -28.73 -42.97 25.00
C ALA A 262 -28.17 -44.09 25.87
N ALA A 263 -28.78 -44.30 27.02
CA ALA A 263 -28.56 -45.49 27.85
C ALA A 263 -29.03 -46.76 27.12
N PRO A 264 -28.30 -47.84 27.23
CA PRO A 264 -28.75 -49.14 26.68
C PRO A 264 -29.86 -49.78 27.51
N PRO A 265 -30.64 -50.68 26.91
CA PRO A 265 -31.81 -51.32 27.52
C PRO A 265 -31.50 -52.26 28.68
#